data_f9a670d37959e4e85ed942547ef7dc3b
#
_entry.id   f9a670d37959e4e85ed942547ef7dc3b
#
_cell.length_a   1.000
_cell.length_b   1.000
_cell.length_c   1.000
_cell.angle_alpha   90.00
_cell.angle_beta   90.00
_cell.angle_gamma   90.00
#
_symmetry.space_group_name_H-M   'P 1'
#
loop_
_entity.id
_entity.type
_entity.pdbx_description
1 polymer ?
#
loop_
_entity_poly.entity_id
_entity_poly.type
_entity_poly.pdbx_seq_one_letter_code
_entity_poly.pdbx_strand_id
1 'polypeptide(L)'
;MKSQVIAALVGMAVAGGVCGHALAETSLAEEEAHAIGVDAYLYFYPLVTMDVTRKQATNIEPGKVFGRGPMNMFVSVPEYPPASFRDVVRPNYDTLYSIAWIDMTNEPMIVSAPDTHGRYYLLPMLDMWSDVFASPGWRTTGTEAANYLVAPPGWTGSLPNGVIRIDAPTRFVWIIGR
;
A
#
# COMPACT_ATOMS: atom_id res chain seq x y z
N MET A 1 80.40 -54.31 -1.53
CA MET A 1 80.20 -53.71 -2.81
C MET A 1 78.74 -53.43 -3.05
N LYS A 2 78.30 -52.31 -3.06
CA LYS A 2 77.01 -51.67 -3.25
C LYS A 2 76.45 -51.10 -1.96
N SER A 3 76.80 -49.82 -1.80
CA SER A 3 76.24 -48.86 -0.82
C SER A 3 74.83 -48.49 -1.20
N GLN A 4 73.92 -48.56 -0.26
CA GLN A 4 72.56 -47.96 -0.40
C GLN A 4 72.44 -46.76 0.55
N VAL A 5 72.25 -45.63 -0.05
CA VAL A 5 71.96 -44.38 0.63
C VAL A 5 70.47 -44.30 0.80
N ILE A 6 70.03 -44.26 2.05
CA ILE A 6 68.60 -44.01 2.39
C ILE A 6 68.48 -42.54 2.60
N ALA A 7 67.75 -41.88 1.69
CA ALA A 7 67.30 -40.48 1.90
C ALA A 7 66.00 -40.44 2.71
N ALA A 8 66.04 -39.87 3.88
CA ALA A 8 64.90 -39.59 4.69
C ALA A 8 64.20 -38.26 4.24
N LEU A 9 63.04 -38.34 3.66
CA LEU A 9 62.19 -37.19 3.37
C LEU A 9 61.37 -36.84 4.64
N VAL A 10 61.72 -35.74 5.24
CA VAL A 10 60.88 -35.14 6.32
C VAL A 10 59.75 -34.36 5.64
N GLY A 11 58.55 -34.92 5.68
CA GLY A 11 57.35 -34.26 5.25
C GLY A 11 56.81 -33.36 6.36
N MET A 12 56.88 -32.03 6.15
CA MET A 12 56.33 -31.01 7.02
C MET A 12 54.87 -30.81 6.66
N ALA A 13 53.95 -31.38 7.41
CA ALA A 13 52.51 -31.16 7.26
C ALA A 13 52.16 -29.79 7.87
N VAL A 14 51.89 -28.80 7.04
CA VAL A 14 51.31 -27.52 7.44
C VAL A 14 49.82 -27.77 7.61
N ALA A 15 49.36 -27.94 8.85
CA ALA A 15 47.97 -27.91 9.21
C ALA A 15 47.49 -26.47 9.19
N GLY A 16 46.98 -26.02 8.03
CA GLY A 16 46.22 -24.77 7.91
C GLY A 16 44.89 -24.88 8.62
N GLY A 17 44.83 -24.43 9.85
CA GLY A 17 43.58 -24.27 10.57
C GLY A 17 42.73 -23.16 9.90
N VAL A 18 41.73 -23.56 9.11
CA VAL A 18 40.66 -22.67 8.68
C VAL A 18 39.79 -22.40 9.93
N CYS A 19 40.09 -21.30 10.66
CA CYS A 19 39.13 -20.74 11.62
C CYS A 19 37.92 -20.27 10.84
N GLY A 20 36.98 -21.19 10.63
CA GLY A 20 35.62 -20.82 10.27
C GLY A 20 35.04 -20.00 11.42
N HIS A 21 34.92 -18.70 11.22
CA HIS A 21 34.09 -17.89 12.07
C HIS A 21 32.64 -18.35 11.82
N ALA A 22 32.18 -19.32 12.57
CA ALA A 22 30.77 -19.56 12.75
C ALA A 22 30.21 -18.26 13.38
N LEU A 23 29.54 -17.47 12.58
CA LEU A 23 28.66 -16.44 13.11
C LEU A 23 27.69 -17.17 14.01
N ALA A 24 27.87 -17.05 15.32
CA ALA A 24 26.89 -17.52 16.29
C ALA A 24 25.59 -16.76 15.97
N GLU A 25 24.63 -17.44 15.37
CA GLU A 25 23.27 -16.94 15.34
C GLU A 25 22.86 -16.76 16.80
N THR A 26 22.87 -15.50 17.25
CA THR A 26 22.34 -15.16 18.58
C THR A 26 20.84 -15.40 18.47
N SER A 27 20.37 -16.52 18.99
CA SER A 27 18.91 -16.77 19.09
C SER A 27 18.33 -15.66 19.97
N LEU A 28 17.36 -14.93 19.43
CA LEU A 28 16.57 -13.97 20.20
C LEU A 28 15.94 -14.68 21.40
N ALA A 29 16.03 -14.07 22.59
CA ALA A 29 15.27 -14.54 23.72
C ALA A 29 13.76 -14.45 23.42
N GLU A 30 12.96 -15.36 23.94
CA GLU A 30 11.52 -15.39 23.70
C GLU A 30 10.84 -14.09 24.10
N GLU A 31 11.26 -13.50 25.24
CA GLU A 31 10.75 -12.21 25.72
C GLU A 31 11.09 -11.06 24.74
N GLU A 32 12.30 -11.02 24.21
CA GLU A 32 12.70 -10.02 23.20
C GLU A 32 11.95 -10.19 21.89
N ALA A 33 11.79 -11.41 21.41
CA ALA A 33 11.01 -11.73 20.22
C ALA A 33 9.54 -11.33 20.38
N HIS A 34 8.96 -11.54 21.56
CA HIS A 34 7.59 -11.11 21.87
C HIS A 34 7.47 -9.59 21.87
N ALA A 35 8.40 -8.87 22.50
CA ALA A 35 8.40 -7.41 22.51
C ALA A 35 8.49 -6.83 21.09
N ILE A 36 9.40 -7.32 20.27
CA ILE A 36 9.51 -6.95 18.85
C ILE A 36 8.20 -7.26 18.10
N GLY A 37 7.58 -8.41 18.37
CA GLY A 37 6.32 -8.80 17.77
C GLY A 37 5.17 -7.85 18.10
N VAL A 38 5.09 -7.38 19.34
CA VAL A 38 4.10 -6.39 19.78
C VAL A 38 4.33 -5.04 19.08
N ASP A 39 5.56 -4.56 19.05
CA ASP A 39 5.89 -3.30 18.38
C ASP A 39 5.61 -3.37 16.87
N ALA A 40 5.97 -4.45 16.23
CA ALA A 40 5.68 -4.69 14.81
C ALA A 40 4.16 -4.72 14.55
N TYR A 41 3.38 -5.39 15.41
CA TYR A 41 1.93 -5.42 15.30
C TYR A 41 1.32 -4.02 15.38
N LEU A 42 1.73 -3.22 16.36
CA LEU A 42 1.24 -1.86 16.52
C LEU A 42 1.63 -0.96 15.32
N TYR A 43 2.87 -1.08 14.86
CA TYR A 43 3.38 -0.31 13.73
C TYR A 43 2.65 -0.63 12.42
N PHE A 44 2.49 -1.92 12.11
CA PHE A 44 1.88 -2.36 10.84
C PHE A 44 0.35 -2.45 10.88
N TYR A 45 -0.28 -2.22 12.03
CA TYR A 45 -1.73 -2.34 12.19
C TYR A 45 -2.53 -1.54 11.14
N PRO A 46 -2.26 -0.24 10.90
CA PRO A 46 -2.99 0.52 9.88
C PRO A 46 -2.77 -0.05 8.47
N LEU A 47 -1.54 -0.41 8.12
CA LEU A 47 -1.21 -0.98 6.80
C LEU A 47 -1.93 -2.30 6.55
N VAL A 48 -1.90 -3.22 7.51
CA VAL A 48 -2.58 -4.52 7.41
C VAL A 48 -4.09 -4.33 7.34
N THR A 49 -4.65 -3.43 8.16
CA THR A 49 -6.08 -3.09 8.15
C THR A 49 -6.51 -2.56 6.79
N MET A 50 -5.74 -1.65 6.20
CA MET A 50 -6.02 -1.11 4.86
C MET A 50 -5.95 -2.20 3.78
N ASP A 51 -4.97 -3.10 3.82
CA ASP A 51 -4.84 -4.18 2.84
C ASP A 51 -5.98 -5.20 2.93
N VAL A 52 -6.37 -5.58 4.16
CA VAL A 52 -7.53 -6.46 4.38
C VAL A 52 -8.82 -5.79 3.90
N THR A 53 -9.03 -4.52 4.25
CA THR A 53 -10.20 -3.73 3.81
C THR A 53 -10.25 -3.64 2.28
N ARG A 54 -9.12 -3.33 1.62
CA ARG A 54 -9.01 -3.30 0.17
C ARG A 54 -9.44 -4.64 -0.44
N LYS A 55 -8.86 -5.75 0.01
CA LYS A 55 -9.18 -7.10 -0.49
C LYS A 55 -10.66 -7.45 -0.32
N GLN A 56 -11.24 -7.14 0.83
CA GLN A 56 -12.66 -7.38 1.09
C GLN A 56 -13.58 -6.49 0.25
N ALA A 57 -13.19 -5.22 0.04
CA ALA A 57 -13.99 -4.25 -0.69
C ALA A 57 -13.95 -4.47 -2.20
N THR A 58 -12.86 -5.04 -2.73
CA THR A 58 -12.62 -5.12 -4.19
C THR A 58 -12.79 -6.52 -4.78
N ASN A 59 -12.89 -7.56 -3.96
CA ASN A 59 -13.15 -8.93 -4.43
C ASN A 59 -14.65 -9.18 -4.60
N ILE A 60 -15.29 -8.36 -5.43
CA ILE A 60 -16.72 -8.42 -5.63
C ILE A 60 -17.09 -7.85 -7.01
N GLU A 61 -18.17 -8.37 -7.60
CA GLU A 61 -18.73 -7.82 -8.82
C GLU A 61 -19.40 -6.45 -8.58
N PRO A 62 -19.40 -5.56 -9.58
CA PRO A 62 -20.03 -4.25 -9.48
C PRO A 62 -21.51 -4.35 -9.09
N GLY A 63 -21.96 -3.50 -8.18
CA GLY A 63 -23.38 -3.39 -7.80
C GLY A 63 -23.93 -4.53 -6.94
N LYS A 64 -23.11 -5.50 -6.53
CA LYS A 64 -23.56 -6.63 -5.70
C LYS A 64 -23.59 -6.30 -4.20
N VAL A 65 -22.73 -5.42 -3.75
CA VAL A 65 -22.67 -4.99 -2.34
C VAL A 65 -22.56 -3.48 -2.27
N PHE A 66 -23.29 -2.89 -1.36
CA PHE A 66 -23.32 -1.46 -1.11
C PHE A 66 -21.90 -0.90 -0.85
N GLY A 67 -21.47 0.09 -1.63
CA GLY A 67 -20.20 0.75 -1.49
C GLY A 67 -18.95 -0.08 -1.81
N ARG A 68 -19.10 -1.26 -2.44
CA ARG A 68 -18.00 -2.17 -2.81
C ARG A 68 -17.99 -2.44 -4.30
N GLY A 69 -16.80 -2.58 -4.88
CA GLY A 69 -16.61 -2.86 -6.30
C GLY A 69 -15.16 -3.11 -6.66
N PRO A 70 -14.88 -3.61 -7.87
CA PRO A 70 -13.52 -3.97 -8.27
C PRO A 70 -12.55 -2.80 -8.23
N MET A 71 -11.24 -3.12 -8.24
CA MET A 71 -10.18 -2.12 -8.36
C MET A 71 -10.36 -1.24 -9.60
N ASN A 72 -9.90 0.00 -9.52
CA ASN A 72 -9.87 0.97 -10.62
C ASN A 72 -11.26 1.36 -11.16
N MET A 73 -12.29 1.19 -10.34
CA MET A 73 -13.66 1.60 -10.68
C MET A 73 -14.29 2.39 -9.54
N PHE A 74 -14.95 3.50 -9.87
CA PHE A 74 -15.81 4.20 -8.93
C PHE A 74 -17.12 3.44 -8.72
N VAL A 75 -17.50 3.31 -7.46
CA VAL A 75 -18.80 2.81 -7.02
C VAL A 75 -19.55 3.97 -6.40
N SER A 76 -20.63 4.38 -7.05
CA SER A 76 -21.52 5.40 -6.51
C SER A 76 -22.53 4.77 -5.55
N VAL A 77 -22.73 5.43 -4.42
CA VAL A 77 -23.70 5.05 -3.38
C VAL A 77 -24.78 6.11 -3.33
N PRO A 78 -25.86 5.95 -4.12
CA PRO A 78 -26.87 6.98 -4.30
C PRO A 78 -27.90 7.02 -3.18
N GLU A 79 -27.80 6.15 -2.19
CA GLU A 79 -28.75 6.00 -1.10
C GLU A 79 -28.05 6.04 0.26
N TYR A 80 -28.77 6.45 1.29
CA TYR A 80 -28.30 6.34 2.66
C TYR A 80 -28.39 4.90 3.16
N PRO A 81 -27.49 4.49 4.08
CA PRO A 81 -27.55 3.12 4.61
C PRO A 81 -28.89 2.86 5.33
N PRO A 82 -29.52 1.68 5.12
CA PRO A 82 -30.75 1.31 5.81
C PRO A 82 -30.52 1.06 7.30
N ALA A 83 -31.59 1.06 8.09
CA ALA A 83 -31.52 0.81 9.54
C ALA A 83 -30.91 -0.57 9.92
N SER A 84 -30.89 -1.52 8.97
CA SER A 84 -30.27 -2.84 9.11
C SER A 84 -28.78 -2.86 8.83
N PHE A 85 -28.20 -1.76 8.30
CA PHE A 85 -26.78 -1.67 7.99
C PHE A 85 -25.89 -1.83 9.24
N ARG A 86 -24.86 -2.68 9.17
CA ARG A 86 -23.99 -3.02 10.32
C ARG A 86 -22.49 -3.01 9.97
N ASP A 87 -22.12 -2.63 8.74
CA ASP A 87 -20.73 -2.70 8.29
C ASP A 87 -19.81 -1.71 9.02
N VAL A 88 -20.38 -0.60 9.50
CA VAL A 88 -19.67 0.39 10.30
C VAL A 88 -20.47 0.82 11.52
N VAL A 89 -19.79 1.20 12.59
CA VAL A 89 -20.40 1.56 13.88
C VAL A 89 -21.26 2.82 13.78
N ARG A 90 -20.84 3.80 12.98
CA ARG A 90 -21.51 5.10 12.81
C ARG A 90 -21.59 5.46 11.33
N PRO A 91 -22.56 4.93 10.60
CA PRO A 91 -22.76 5.29 9.20
C PRO A 91 -23.11 6.77 9.05
N ASN A 92 -22.63 7.38 7.96
CA ASN A 92 -22.94 8.75 7.61
C ASN A 92 -24.31 8.82 6.91
N TYR A 93 -25.15 9.75 7.35
CA TYR A 93 -26.48 10.03 6.79
C TYR A 93 -26.59 11.42 6.15
N ASP A 94 -25.48 12.18 6.10
CA ASP A 94 -25.51 13.58 5.61
C ASP A 94 -25.08 13.69 4.14
N THR A 95 -24.26 12.77 3.65
CA THR A 95 -23.70 12.81 2.29
C THR A 95 -23.76 11.43 1.62
N LEU A 96 -23.90 11.44 0.31
CA LEU A 96 -23.75 10.26 -0.54
C LEU A 96 -22.26 10.01 -0.83
N TYR A 97 -21.92 8.82 -1.32
CA TYR A 97 -20.53 8.45 -1.56
C TYR A 97 -20.23 8.11 -3.01
N SER A 98 -18.99 8.41 -3.41
CA SER A 98 -18.35 7.82 -4.58
C SER A 98 -17.02 7.21 -4.12
N ILE A 99 -16.93 5.90 -4.12
CA ILE A 99 -15.81 5.15 -3.53
C ILE A 99 -15.02 4.48 -4.65
N ALA A 100 -13.69 4.54 -4.58
CA ALA A 100 -12.81 3.79 -5.47
C ALA A 100 -11.58 3.29 -4.73
N TRP A 101 -11.13 2.10 -5.08
CA TRP A 101 -9.81 1.61 -4.78
C TRP A 101 -8.97 1.61 -6.06
N ILE A 102 -7.82 2.27 -6.03
CA ILE A 102 -6.93 2.42 -7.17
C ILE A 102 -5.71 1.52 -6.98
N ASP A 103 -5.38 0.78 -8.03
CA ASP A 103 -4.13 0.01 -8.18
C ASP A 103 -3.29 0.64 -9.27
N MET A 104 -2.14 1.17 -8.88
CA MET A 104 -1.14 1.79 -9.76
C MET A 104 0.12 0.94 -9.88
N THR A 105 0.01 -0.36 -9.71
CA THR A 105 1.16 -1.29 -9.79
C THR A 105 1.83 -1.23 -11.15
N ASN A 106 1.06 -1.07 -12.22
CA ASN A 106 1.56 -1.11 -13.60
C ASN A 106 1.64 0.28 -14.24
N GLU A 107 0.74 1.19 -13.89
CA GLU A 107 0.62 2.51 -14.52
C GLU A 107 -0.05 3.53 -13.60
N PRO A 108 0.16 4.84 -13.80
CA PRO A 108 -0.60 5.86 -13.11
C PRO A 108 -2.06 5.84 -13.55
N MET A 109 -2.95 6.36 -12.70
CA MET A 109 -4.38 6.40 -12.98
C MET A 109 -4.88 7.83 -13.12
N ILE A 110 -5.80 8.07 -14.06
CA ILE A 110 -6.48 9.35 -14.17
C ILE A 110 -7.82 9.27 -13.44
N VAL A 111 -8.00 10.15 -12.47
CA VAL A 111 -9.25 10.38 -11.76
C VAL A 111 -9.88 11.64 -12.34
N SER A 112 -11.08 11.52 -12.91
CA SER A 112 -11.81 12.64 -13.50
C SER A 112 -12.95 13.07 -12.59
N ALA A 113 -13.05 14.36 -12.29
CA ALA A 113 -14.17 14.97 -11.62
C ALA A 113 -14.96 15.82 -12.64
N PRO A 114 -16.29 15.64 -12.78
CA PRO A 114 -17.09 16.49 -13.63
C PRO A 114 -17.26 17.89 -13.00
N ASP A 115 -17.70 18.85 -13.80
CA ASP A 115 -18.17 20.13 -13.28
C ASP A 115 -19.38 19.89 -12.38
N THR A 116 -19.27 20.30 -11.12
CA THR A 116 -20.36 20.17 -10.14
C THR A 116 -21.25 21.41 -10.07
N HIS A 117 -21.02 22.41 -10.95
CA HIS A 117 -21.80 23.63 -11.03
C HIS A 117 -21.90 24.35 -9.66
N GLY A 118 -20.77 24.52 -8.99
CA GLY A 118 -20.67 25.16 -7.68
C GLY A 118 -21.13 24.29 -6.50
N ARG A 119 -21.57 23.07 -6.71
CA ARG A 119 -21.93 22.16 -5.60
C ARG A 119 -20.68 21.63 -4.92
N TYR A 120 -20.79 21.52 -3.60
CA TYR A 120 -19.70 20.97 -2.79
C TYR A 120 -19.47 19.50 -3.10
N TYR A 121 -18.21 19.17 -3.26
CA TYR A 121 -17.72 17.77 -3.30
C TYR A 121 -16.29 17.71 -2.74
N LEU A 122 -15.85 16.53 -2.38
CA LEU A 122 -14.45 16.23 -2.09
C LEU A 122 -14.14 14.77 -2.45
N LEU A 123 -12.90 14.52 -2.86
CA LEU A 123 -12.36 13.20 -3.18
C LEU A 123 -11.10 12.95 -2.32
N PRO A 124 -11.24 12.74 -1.00
CA PRO A 124 -10.09 12.42 -0.17
C PRO A 124 -9.44 11.12 -0.64
N MET A 125 -8.14 11.16 -0.84
CA MET A 125 -7.30 10.06 -1.28
C MET A 125 -6.42 9.63 -0.10
N LEU A 126 -6.61 8.39 0.33
CA LEU A 126 -5.88 7.80 1.44
C LEU A 126 -4.82 6.84 0.89
N ASP A 127 -3.64 6.90 1.46
CA ASP A 127 -2.60 5.93 1.22
C ASP A 127 -2.80 4.63 2.03
N MET A 128 -1.89 3.68 1.90
CA MET A 128 -1.97 2.40 2.62
C MET A 128 -1.67 2.51 4.11
N TRP A 129 -1.20 3.66 4.60
CA TRP A 129 -1.03 3.96 6.02
C TRP A 129 -2.23 4.67 6.64
N SER A 130 -3.30 4.86 5.87
CA SER A 130 -4.53 5.57 6.24
C SER A 130 -4.38 7.09 6.30
N ASP A 131 -3.30 7.64 5.77
CA ASP A 131 -3.08 9.08 5.70
C ASP A 131 -3.78 9.68 4.47
N VAL A 132 -4.47 10.81 4.66
CA VAL A 132 -5.06 11.57 3.55
C VAL A 132 -3.98 12.46 2.96
N PHE A 133 -3.44 12.08 1.80
CA PHE A 133 -2.36 12.82 1.13
C PHE A 133 -2.85 13.84 0.10
N ALA A 134 -4.07 13.69 -0.40
CA ALA A 134 -4.71 14.63 -1.31
C ALA A 134 -6.23 14.63 -1.12
N SER A 135 -6.88 15.75 -1.41
CA SER A 135 -8.34 15.85 -1.36
C SER A 135 -8.84 16.86 -2.40
N PRO A 136 -8.83 16.50 -3.71
CA PRO A 136 -9.48 17.33 -4.71
C PRO A 136 -10.94 17.61 -4.36
N GLY A 137 -11.41 18.82 -4.64
CA GLY A 137 -12.77 19.20 -4.34
C GLY A 137 -12.94 20.71 -4.16
N TRP A 138 -14.13 21.09 -3.76
CA TRP A 138 -14.57 22.49 -3.70
C TRP A 138 -13.58 23.42 -2.97
N ARG A 139 -13.01 22.97 -1.85
CA ARG A 139 -12.11 23.80 -1.02
C ARG A 139 -10.67 23.83 -1.49
N THR A 140 -10.26 22.91 -2.35
CA THR A 140 -8.86 22.73 -2.76
C THR A 140 -8.65 23.03 -4.22
N THR A 141 -9.47 22.45 -5.11
CA THR A 141 -9.30 22.54 -6.56
C THR A 141 -10.48 23.19 -7.27
N GLY A 142 -11.53 23.58 -6.55
CA GLY A 142 -12.72 24.18 -7.12
C GLY A 142 -13.76 23.16 -7.57
N THR A 143 -14.75 23.63 -8.34
CA THR A 143 -15.92 22.84 -8.76
C THR A 143 -16.00 22.60 -10.25
N GLU A 144 -15.07 23.15 -11.03
CA GLU A 144 -14.99 22.92 -12.48
C GLU A 144 -14.51 21.50 -12.79
N ALA A 145 -14.81 21.04 -14.01
CA ALA A 145 -14.33 19.74 -14.47
C ALA A 145 -12.80 19.68 -14.46
N ALA A 146 -12.23 18.63 -13.87
CA ALA A 146 -10.80 18.45 -13.75
C ALA A 146 -10.39 16.99 -13.87
N ASN A 147 -9.15 16.78 -14.36
CA ASN A 147 -8.52 15.47 -14.45
C ASN A 147 -7.26 15.45 -13.58
N TYR A 148 -7.14 14.44 -12.72
CA TYR A 148 -6.03 14.25 -11.81
C TYR A 148 -5.28 12.99 -12.19
N LEU A 149 -4.01 13.10 -12.56
CA LEU A 149 -3.14 11.94 -12.72
C LEU A 149 -2.57 11.58 -11.36
N VAL A 150 -3.05 10.50 -10.77
CA VAL A 150 -2.50 9.93 -9.54
C VAL A 150 -1.31 9.08 -9.94
N ALA A 151 -0.11 9.51 -9.55
CA ALA A 151 1.16 8.89 -9.91
C ALA A 151 1.66 8.00 -8.76
N PRO A 152 2.06 6.73 -9.03
CA PRO A 152 2.67 5.87 -8.03
C PRO A 152 4.07 6.38 -7.61
N PRO A 153 4.61 5.93 -6.48
CA PRO A 153 5.95 6.28 -6.04
C PRO A 153 7.00 6.03 -7.13
N GLY A 154 7.85 7.04 -7.37
CA GLY A 154 8.94 6.95 -8.34
C GLY A 154 8.52 7.09 -9.81
N TRP A 155 7.28 7.39 -10.11
CA TRP A 155 6.85 7.62 -11.49
C TRP A 155 7.45 8.89 -12.10
N THR A 156 8.07 8.76 -13.28
CA THR A 156 8.78 9.86 -13.99
C THR A 156 8.23 10.11 -15.39
N GLY A 157 7.06 9.58 -15.73
CA GLY A 157 6.46 9.75 -17.03
C GLY A 157 5.99 11.18 -17.31
N SER A 158 5.60 11.47 -18.54
CA SER A 158 5.10 12.76 -18.95
C SER A 158 3.65 13.00 -18.52
N LEU A 159 3.36 14.19 -18.03
CA LEU A 159 2.00 14.61 -17.68
C LEU A 159 1.26 15.06 -18.95
N PRO A 160 0.05 14.54 -19.24
CA PRO A 160 -0.78 15.05 -20.33
C PRO A 160 -1.19 16.51 -20.11
N ASN A 161 -1.41 17.24 -21.19
CA ASN A 161 -1.85 18.64 -21.11
C ASN A 161 -3.22 18.75 -20.40
N GLY A 162 -3.35 19.73 -19.51
CA GLY A 162 -4.60 19.99 -18.79
C GLY A 162 -4.91 18.99 -17.67
N VAL A 163 -3.96 18.13 -17.33
CA VAL A 163 -4.08 17.17 -16.21
C VAL A 163 -3.26 17.65 -15.02
N ILE A 164 -3.81 17.56 -13.83
CA ILE A 164 -3.15 17.92 -12.56
C ILE A 164 -2.48 16.68 -11.99
N ARG A 165 -1.20 16.77 -11.63
CA ARG A 165 -0.47 15.67 -11.04
C ARG A 165 -0.70 15.60 -9.52
N ILE A 166 -0.93 14.40 -9.02
CA ILE A 166 -0.99 14.06 -7.60
C ILE A 166 -0.04 12.88 -7.35
N ASP A 167 1.02 13.08 -6.58
CA ASP A 167 1.96 12.02 -6.23
C ASP A 167 1.44 11.22 -5.03
N ALA A 168 1.19 9.93 -5.24
CA ALA A 168 0.73 9.04 -4.19
C ALA A 168 1.92 8.44 -3.40
N PRO A 169 1.87 8.39 -2.05
CA PRO A 169 2.90 7.76 -1.23
C PRO A 169 2.96 6.24 -1.39
N THR A 170 1.87 5.61 -1.81
CA THR A 170 1.76 4.16 -1.99
C THR A 170 1.11 3.81 -3.33
N ARG A 171 1.36 2.58 -3.81
CA ARG A 171 0.80 2.10 -5.11
C ARG A 171 -0.70 1.84 -5.09
N PHE A 172 -1.27 1.59 -3.93
CA PHE A 172 -2.71 1.47 -3.73
C PHE A 172 -3.22 2.72 -3.04
N VAL A 173 -4.38 3.19 -3.47
CA VAL A 173 -5.03 4.38 -2.92
C VAL A 173 -6.51 4.10 -2.72
N TRP A 174 -7.04 4.54 -1.60
CA TRP A 174 -8.48 4.52 -1.34
C TRP A 174 -9.07 5.92 -1.48
N ILE A 175 -10.06 6.08 -2.36
CA ILE A 175 -10.81 7.33 -2.51
C ILE A 175 -12.17 7.15 -1.83
N ILE A 176 -12.50 8.04 -0.90
CA ILE A 176 -13.79 8.06 -0.20
C ILE A 176 -14.49 9.38 -0.52
N GLY A 177 -14.94 9.50 -1.77
CA GLY A 177 -15.60 10.72 -2.28
C GLY A 177 -16.95 10.99 -1.64
N ARG A 178 -17.26 12.27 -1.50
CA ARG A 178 -18.52 12.80 -1.01
C ARG A 178 -18.98 13.99 -1.84
#